data_a67e3c5c976ce9025d351c356d0356e3
#
_entry.id   a67e3c5c976ce9025d351c356d0356e3
#
_cell.length_a   1.000
_cell.length_b   1.000
_cell.length_c   1.000
_cell.angle_alpha   90.00
_cell.angle_beta   90.00
_cell.angle_gamma   90.00
#
_symmetry.space_group_name_H-M   'P 1'
#
loop_
_entity.id
_entity.type
_entity.pdbx_description
1 polymer ?
#
loop_
_entity_poly.entity_id
_entity_poly.type
_entity_poly.pdbx_seq_one_letter_code
_entity_poly.pdbx_strand_id
1 'polypeptide(L)'
;MAASNVNVVVITGNLTRDPELRHTGGGTAVCDLRVAVNSRRKDQSGNWVDKPNFFDVTVWGAQGENCSNYLSKGRPVAIEGRLDWREWETKEGQKRQAVQIIANTVQFLGSRDGSGGGNGNGGGGGGFTPPRSDVPADMGDFEAAPAGGGGAPASEDDIPF
;
A
#
# COMPACT_ATOMS: atom_id res chain seq x y z
N MET A 1 14.53 -18.02 -28.87
CA MET A 1 13.45 -17.40 -28.07
C MET A 1 14.07 -16.60 -26.95
N ALA A 2 13.74 -15.35 -26.84
CA ALA A 2 14.19 -14.55 -25.69
C ALA A 2 13.47 -15.06 -24.42
N ALA A 3 14.23 -15.39 -23.39
CA ALA A 3 13.65 -15.75 -22.08
C ALA A 3 12.95 -14.51 -21.50
N SER A 4 11.73 -14.68 -21.00
CA SER A 4 11.04 -13.62 -20.26
C SER A 4 11.71 -13.45 -18.90
N ASN A 5 12.33 -12.31 -18.69
CA ASN A 5 12.89 -11.95 -17.39
C ASN A 5 11.80 -11.45 -16.44
N VAL A 6 11.96 -11.74 -15.16
CA VAL A 6 11.06 -11.21 -14.15
C VAL A 6 11.34 -9.72 -13.96
N ASN A 7 10.29 -8.89 -14.03
CA ASN A 7 10.35 -7.46 -13.77
C ASN A 7 9.11 -7.06 -12.99
N VAL A 8 9.21 -7.10 -11.67
CA VAL A 8 8.13 -6.81 -10.73
C VAL A 8 8.63 -5.87 -9.65
N VAL A 9 7.86 -4.85 -9.36
CA VAL A 9 8.10 -3.89 -8.29
C VAL A 9 6.86 -3.80 -7.43
N VAL A 10 7.04 -3.88 -6.12
CA VAL A 10 6.00 -3.62 -5.13
C VAL A 10 6.53 -2.60 -4.13
N ILE A 11 5.86 -1.47 -4.02
CA ILE A 11 6.22 -0.40 -3.08
C ILE A 11 5.00 0.11 -2.34
N THR A 12 5.23 0.56 -1.12
CA THR A 12 4.26 1.37 -0.37
C THR A 12 4.90 2.69 0.02
N GLY A 13 4.14 3.75 -0.02
CA GLY A 13 4.65 5.09 0.31
C GLY A 13 3.57 6.15 0.26
N ASN A 14 3.97 7.40 0.39
CA ASN A 14 3.05 8.53 0.38
C ASN A 14 3.30 9.40 -0.85
N LEU A 15 2.24 9.96 -1.40
CA LEU A 15 2.34 10.91 -2.50
C LEU A 15 3.02 12.20 -2.03
N THR A 16 4.01 12.67 -2.79
CA THR A 16 4.73 13.92 -2.49
C THR A 16 4.10 15.15 -3.12
N ARG A 17 3.26 14.94 -4.13
CA ARG A 17 2.47 15.95 -4.84
C ARG A 17 1.12 15.38 -5.25
N ASP A 18 0.22 16.25 -5.68
CA ASP A 18 -1.05 15.81 -6.25
C ASP A 18 -0.82 15.03 -7.55
N PRO A 19 -1.66 14.03 -7.85
CA PRO A 19 -1.60 13.30 -9.11
C PRO A 19 -1.80 14.23 -10.32
N GLU A 20 -0.99 14.05 -11.35
CA GLU A 20 -1.09 14.80 -12.60
C GLU A 20 -1.72 13.93 -13.68
N LEU A 21 -2.98 14.22 -14.03
CA LEU A 21 -3.71 13.52 -15.09
C LEU A 21 -3.47 14.21 -16.43
N ARG A 22 -3.10 13.45 -17.43
CA ARG A 22 -3.02 13.88 -18.83
C ARG A 22 -3.63 12.83 -19.74
N HIS A 23 -3.92 13.19 -20.97
CA HIS A 23 -4.42 12.25 -21.97
C HIS A 23 -3.43 12.20 -23.14
N THR A 24 -3.22 11.02 -23.67
CA THR A 24 -2.45 10.83 -24.90
C THR A 24 -3.24 11.32 -26.11
N GLY A 25 -2.57 11.49 -27.25
CA GLY A 25 -3.24 11.87 -28.50
C GLY A 25 -4.36 10.91 -28.94
N GLY A 26 -4.34 9.66 -28.45
CA GLY A 26 -5.40 8.66 -28.64
C GLY A 26 -6.49 8.66 -27.58
N GLY A 27 -6.50 9.63 -26.65
CA GLY A 27 -7.52 9.75 -25.61
C GLY A 27 -7.32 8.85 -24.38
N THR A 28 -6.22 8.10 -24.29
CA THR A 28 -5.94 7.27 -23.12
C THR A 28 -5.47 8.12 -21.96
N ALA A 29 -6.10 7.97 -20.80
CA ALA A 29 -5.71 8.62 -19.57
C ALA A 29 -4.36 8.11 -19.08
N VAL A 30 -3.50 9.01 -18.63
CA VAL A 30 -2.20 8.74 -18.01
C VAL A 30 -2.06 9.63 -16.79
N CYS A 31 -1.83 9.04 -15.65
CA CYS A 31 -1.66 9.76 -14.41
C CYS A 31 -0.23 9.57 -13.88
N ASP A 32 0.49 10.67 -13.67
CA ASP A 32 1.83 10.66 -13.13
C ASP A 32 1.77 10.92 -11.61
N LEU A 33 2.34 10.00 -10.86
CA LEU A 33 2.44 10.04 -9.40
C LEU A 33 3.91 10.16 -8.98
N ARG A 34 4.17 10.85 -7.89
CA ARG A 34 5.49 10.83 -7.24
C ARG A 34 5.35 10.35 -5.81
N VAL A 35 5.97 9.21 -5.51
CA VAL A 35 5.83 8.48 -4.25
C VAL A 35 7.12 8.53 -3.46
N ALA A 36 7.02 8.92 -2.18
CA ALA A 36 8.11 8.82 -1.22
C ALA A 36 8.00 7.49 -0.47
N VAL A 37 9.04 6.69 -0.56
CA VAL A 37 9.22 5.44 0.17
C VAL A 37 10.31 5.65 1.20
N ASN A 38 9.96 5.62 2.47
CA ASN A 38 10.91 5.82 3.54
C ASN A 38 11.66 4.53 3.84
N SER A 39 12.97 4.62 3.87
CA SER A 39 13.87 3.59 4.34
C SER A 39 14.72 4.10 5.49
N ARG A 40 15.27 3.20 6.28
CA ARG A 40 16.21 3.53 7.34
C ARG A 40 17.60 3.04 6.97
N ARG A 41 18.60 3.84 7.24
CA ARG A 41 19.99 3.45 7.09
C ARG A 41 20.81 3.91 8.29
N LYS A 42 21.93 3.26 8.56
CA LYS A 42 22.91 3.75 9.53
C LYS A 42 23.76 4.84 8.88
N ASP A 43 23.98 5.93 9.62
CA ASP A 43 24.96 6.96 9.26
C ASP A 43 26.39 6.49 9.59
N GLN A 44 27.38 7.34 9.33
CA GLN A 44 28.78 7.05 9.64
C GLN A 44 29.07 6.92 11.14
N SER A 45 28.19 7.47 11.97
CA SER A 45 28.28 7.43 13.44
C SER A 45 27.52 6.24 14.03
N GLY A 46 26.90 5.38 13.21
CA GLY A 46 26.16 4.20 13.61
C GLY A 46 24.70 4.47 14.02
N ASN A 47 24.21 5.70 13.91
CA ASN A 47 22.84 6.06 14.23
C ASN A 47 21.89 5.72 13.07
N TRP A 48 20.65 5.33 13.40
CA TRP A 48 19.63 5.11 12.40
C TRP A 48 19.03 6.44 11.95
N VAL A 49 19.12 6.72 10.67
CA VAL A 49 18.55 7.91 10.02
C VAL A 49 17.54 7.52 8.96
N ASP A 50 16.47 8.26 8.87
CA ASP A 50 15.46 8.06 7.84
C ASP A 50 15.96 8.61 6.50
N LYS A 51 15.80 7.81 5.44
CA LYS A 51 16.16 8.16 4.07
C LYS A 51 14.91 8.05 3.19
N PRO A 52 14.32 9.15 2.76
CA PRO A 52 13.27 9.10 1.77
C PRO A 52 13.83 8.76 0.39
N ASN A 53 13.15 7.86 -0.32
CA ASN A 53 13.44 7.54 -1.72
C ASN A 53 12.23 7.96 -2.54
N PHE A 54 12.45 8.66 -3.64
CA PHE A 54 11.39 9.19 -4.49
C PHE A 54 11.33 8.40 -5.79
N PHE A 55 10.14 7.91 -6.11
CA PHE A 55 9.88 7.16 -7.33
C PHE A 55 8.82 7.85 -8.17
N ASP A 56 9.08 7.96 -9.46
CA ASP A 56 8.09 8.40 -10.44
C ASP A 56 7.32 7.17 -10.93
N VAL A 57 6.00 7.26 -10.87
CA VAL A 57 5.09 6.18 -11.19
C VAL A 57 4.07 6.67 -12.20
N THR A 58 3.89 5.92 -13.27
CA THR A 58 2.90 6.21 -14.32
C THR A 58 1.79 5.18 -14.26
N VAL A 59 0.55 5.65 -14.17
CA VAL A 59 -0.67 4.83 -14.10
C VAL A 59 -1.51 5.09 -15.35
N TRP A 60 -1.86 4.04 -16.07
CA TRP A 60 -2.59 4.12 -17.33
C TRP A 60 -4.09 3.84 -17.18
N GLY A 61 -4.89 4.44 -18.05
CA GLY A 61 -6.31 4.15 -18.22
C GLY A 61 -7.18 4.57 -17.04
N ALA A 62 -8.29 3.90 -16.84
CA ALA A 62 -9.28 4.20 -15.80
C ALA A 62 -8.70 4.25 -14.39
N GLN A 63 -7.68 3.44 -14.10
CA GLN A 63 -6.99 3.48 -12.81
C GLN A 63 -6.23 4.80 -12.62
N GLY A 64 -5.66 5.37 -13.69
CA GLY A 64 -5.04 6.69 -13.66
C GLY A 64 -6.05 7.79 -13.37
N GLU A 65 -7.24 7.74 -13.96
CA GLU A 65 -8.34 8.66 -13.67
C GLU A 65 -8.77 8.55 -12.19
N ASN A 66 -8.92 7.32 -11.68
CA ASN A 66 -9.24 7.09 -10.28
C ASN A 66 -8.18 7.66 -9.34
N CYS A 67 -6.90 7.51 -9.67
CA CYS A 67 -5.82 8.10 -8.89
C CYS A 67 -5.94 9.62 -8.83
N SER A 68 -6.23 10.28 -9.96
CA SER A 68 -6.42 11.73 -10.02
C SER A 68 -7.63 12.20 -9.22
N ASN A 69 -8.73 11.44 -9.25
CA ASN A 69 -9.98 11.83 -8.59
C ASN A 69 -9.97 11.64 -7.07
N TYR A 70 -9.26 10.62 -6.58
CA TYR A 70 -9.36 10.20 -5.18
C TYR A 70 -8.08 10.38 -4.37
N LEU A 71 -6.94 10.59 -5.01
CA LEU A 71 -5.68 10.80 -4.34
C LEU A 71 -5.29 12.27 -4.31
N SER A 72 -4.54 12.64 -3.30
CA SER A 72 -3.92 13.95 -3.14
C SER A 72 -2.56 13.82 -2.46
N LYS A 73 -1.78 14.89 -2.44
CA LYS A 73 -0.50 14.95 -1.73
C LYS A 73 -0.64 14.41 -0.30
N GLY A 74 0.31 13.57 0.11
CA GLY A 74 0.37 12.98 1.44
C GLY A 74 -0.42 11.68 1.61
N ARG A 75 -1.26 11.30 0.66
CA ARG A 75 -2.04 10.06 0.74
C ARG A 75 -1.14 8.83 0.59
N PRO A 76 -1.33 7.82 1.46
CA PRO A 76 -0.60 6.56 1.36
C PRO A 76 -1.17 5.68 0.25
N VAL A 77 -0.27 5.06 -0.50
CA VAL A 77 -0.61 4.14 -1.60
C VAL A 77 0.27 2.90 -1.56
N ALA A 78 -0.26 1.78 -2.04
CA ALA A 78 0.53 0.61 -2.41
C ALA A 78 0.47 0.46 -3.94
N ILE A 79 1.62 0.21 -4.54
CA ILE A 79 1.77 0.14 -5.99
C ILE A 79 2.47 -1.17 -6.32
N GLU A 80 1.86 -1.94 -7.22
CA GLU A 80 2.48 -3.07 -7.88
C GLU A 80 2.62 -2.72 -9.36
N GLY A 81 3.77 -3.03 -9.94
CA GLY A 81 4.04 -2.72 -11.34
C GLY A 81 5.38 -3.28 -11.81
N ARG A 82 5.92 -2.66 -12.82
CA ARG A 82 7.23 -3.00 -13.40
C ARG A 82 8.10 -1.77 -13.57
N LEU A 83 9.41 -1.97 -13.59
CA LEU A 83 10.36 -0.94 -13.97
C LEU A 83 10.32 -0.72 -15.49
N ASP A 84 10.35 0.52 -15.88
CA ASP A 84 10.50 0.95 -17.27
C ASP A 84 11.70 1.89 -17.36
N TRP A 85 12.63 1.54 -18.25
CA TRP A 85 13.81 2.34 -18.49
C TRP A 85 13.65 3.12 -19.78
N ARG A 86 13.91 4.42 -19.72
CA ARG A 86 13.87 5.30 -20.88
C ARG A 86 15.18 6.03 -21.07
N GLU A 87 15.60 6.13 -22.31
CA GLU A 87 16.71 6.96 -22.73
C GLU A 87 16.20 8.00 -23.73
N TRP A 88 16.65 9.22 -23.59
CA TRP A 88 16.37 10.27 -24.53
C TRP A 88 17.57 11.19 -24.68
N GLU A 89 17.68 11.85 -25.81
CA GLU A 89 18.68 12.85 -26.07
C GLU A 89 18.08 14.23 -25.87
N THR A 90 18.80 15.09 -25.13
CA THR A 90 18.40 16.48 -24.96
C THR A 90 18.70 17.28 -26.22
N LYS A 91 18.10 18.46 -26.34
CA LYS A 91 18.38 19.36 -27.47
C LYS A 91 19.85 19.75 -27.58
N GLU A 92 20.60 19.57 -26.51
CA GLU A 92 22.04 19.85 -26.41
C GLU A 92 22.92 18.62 -26.75
N GLY A 93 22.32 17.53 -27.24
CA GLY A 93 23.01 16.31 -27.61
C GLY A 93 23.46 15.43 -26.43
N GLN A 94 22.96 15.68 -25.21
CA GLN A 94 23.27 14.85 -24.05
C GLN A 94 22.27 13.70 -23.92
N LYS A 95 22.79 12.47 -23.81
CA LYS A 95 21.98 11.30 -23.49
C LYS A 95 21.58 11.32 -22.02
N ARG A 96 20.31 11.23 -21.77
CA ARG A 96 19.73 11.11 -20.42
C ARG A 96 18.95 9.85 -20.28
N GLN A 97 18.98 9.28 -19.09
CA GLN A 97 18.30 8.05 -18.74
C GLN A 97 17.41 8.30 -17.52
N ALA A 98 16.26 7.66 -17.49
CA ALA A 98 15.42 7.60 -16.31
C ALA A 98 14.78 6.24 -16.16
N VAL A 99 14.61 5.83 -14.92
CA VAL A 99 13.84 4.65 -14.54
C VAL A 99 12.55 5.13 -13.88
N GLN A 100 11.44 4.65 -14.36
CA GLN A 100 10.12 4.90 -13.79
C GLN A 100 9.41 3.59 -13.51
N ILE A 101 8.36 3.63 -12.72
CA ILE A 101 7.51 2.49 -12.45
C ILE A 101 6.24 2.64 -13.29
N ILE A 102 5.93 1.64 -14.10
CA ILE A 102 4.62 1.52 -14.74
C ILE A 102 3.74 0.69 -13.82
N ALA A 103 2.73 1.32 -13.23
CA ALA A 103 1.83 0.64 -12.32
C ALA A 103 0.86 -0.28 -13.06
N ASN A 104 0.73 -1.52 -12.59
CA ASN A 104 -0.33 -2.44 -12.97
C ASN A 104 -1.51 -2.31 -12.00
N THR A 105 -1.21 -2.13 -10.71
CA THR A 105 -2.21 -2.00 -9.66
C THR A 105 -1.82 -0.89 -8.69
N VAL A 106 -2.77 -0.03 -8.36
CA VAL A 106 -2.64 0.98 -7.31
C VAL A 106 -3.74 0.76 -6.28
N GLN A 107 -3.34 0.51 -5.03
CA GLN A 107 -4.24 0.40 -3.90
C GLN A 107 -4.15 1.65 -3.05
N PHE A 108 -5.30 2.23 -2.73
CA PHE A 108 -5.39 3.39 -1.86
C PHE A 108 -5.38 2.91 -0.41
N LEU A 109 -4.31 3.21 0.29
CA LEU A 109 -4.16 2.90 1.70
C LEU A 109 -4.63 4.08 2.55
N GLY A 110 -5.15 3.79 3.73
CA GLY A 110 -5.68 4.81 4.63
C GLY A 110 -7.20 4.87 4.60
N SER A 111 -7.76 5.06 5.79
CA SER A 111 -9.18 5.27 5.99
C SER A 111 -9.64 6.47 5.18
N ARG A 112 -10.84 6.37 4.63
CA ARG A 112 -11.65 7.55 4.34
C ARG A 112 -11.98 8.21 5.70
N ASP A 113 -11.03 8.81 6.33
CA ASP A 113 -11.35 9.77 7.37
C ASP A 113 -11.91 10.99 6.65
N GLY A 114 -13.20 10.82 6.31
CA GLY A 114 -14.05 11.94 6.06
C GLY A 114 -13.91 12.86 7.24
N SER A 115 -13.31 14.01 7.00
CA SER A 115 -13.49 15.24 7.71
C SER A 115 -14.82 15.25 8.49
N GLY A 116 -14.76 14.97 9.75
CA GLY A 116 -15.80 15.18 10.72
C GLY A 116 -15.27 16.09 11.83
N GLY A 117 -14.72 17.21 11.44
CA GLY A 117 -14.58 18.36 12.32
C GLY A 117 -15.93 19.05 12.44
N GLY A 118 -16.87 18.46 13.15
CA GLY A 118 -18.13 19.04 13.56
C GLY A 118 -18.16 19.11 15.06
N ASN A 119 -17.68 20.23 15.63
CA ASN A 119 -18.05 20.67 16.96
C ASN A 119 -19.57 20.91 16.96
N GLY A 120 -20.33 20.04 17.56
CA GLY A 120 -21.78 20.12 17.73
C GLY A 120 -22.15 19.61 19.10
N ASN A 121 -22.08 20.51 20.08
CA ASN A 121 -22.73 20.36 21.37
C ASN A 121 -24.25 20.28 21.15
N GLY A 122 -24.92 19.22 21.60
CA GLY A 122 -26.36 19.11 21.56
C GLY A 122 -26.85 17.72 21.97
N GLY A 123 -27.33 17.61 23.21
CA GLY A 123 -27.82 16.41 23.83
C GLY A 123 -29.02 15.78 23.10
N GLY A 124 -29.17 14.49 23.29
CA GLY A 124 -30.36 13.73 22.84
C GLY A 124 -30.05 12.25 22.83
N GLY A 125 -30.46 11.54 23.89
CA GLY A 125 -30.32 10.10 24.01
C GLY A 125 -31.02 9.34 22.90
N GLY A 126 -30.33 8.43 22.28
CA GLY A 126 -30.84 7.45 21.38
C GLY A 126 -29.96 6.23 21.49
N GLY A 127 -30.35 5.28 22.37
CA GLY A 127 -29.63 4.05 22.57
C GLY A 127 -29.57 3.24 21.27
N PHE A 128 -28.37 2.99 20.81
CA PHE A 128 -28.11 1.98 19.81
C PHE A 128 -28.30 0.62 20.49
N THR A 129 -29.44 0.00 20.26
CA THR A 129 -29.66 -1.42 20.57
C THR A 129 -29.07 -2.22 19.41
N PRO A 130 -28.02 -3.04 19.64
CA PRO A 130 -27.57 -3.96 18.60
C PRO A 130 -28.67 -5.00 18.34
N PRO A 131 -28.89 -5.42 17.10
CA PRO A 131 -29.86 -6.46 16.82
C PRO A 131 -29.47 -7.73 17.56
N ARG A 132 -30.39 -8.27 18.36
CA ARG A 132 -30.26 -9.60 18.98
C ARG A 132 -30.20 -10.60 17.84
N SER A 133 -29.07 -11.25 17.71
CA SER A 133 -28.96 -12.47 16.94
C SER A 133 -29.68 -13.57 17.74
N ASP A 134 -30.85 -13.99 17.28
CA ASP A 134 -31.51 -15.18 17.73
C ASP A 134 -30.73 -16.40 17.22
N VAL A 135 -29.64 -16.70 17.87
CA VAL A 135 -28.98 -17.99 17.78
C VAL A 135 -29.30 -18.69 19.09
N PRO A 136 -30.07 -19.78 19.09
CA PRO A 136 -30.25 -20.58 20.29
C PRO A 136 -28.88 -21.11 20.72
N ALA A 137 -28.43 -20.70 21.87
CA ALA A 137 -27.28 -21.29 22.52
C ALA A 137 -27.70 -22.61 23.11
N ASP A 138 -27.62 -23.67 22.33
CA ASP A 138 -27.66 -25.03 22.85
C ASP A 138 -26.26 -25.33 23.43
N MET A 139 -26.13 -25.02 24.71
CA MET A 139 -24.97 -25.36 25.54
C MET A 139 -25.22 -26.66 26.25
N GLY A 140 -25.43 -27.73 25.51
CA GLY A 140 -25.48 -29.08 26.04
C GLY A 140 -24.53 -29.96 25.24
N ASP A 141 -23.52 -30.49 25.92
CA ASP A 141 -22.55 -31.51 25.49
C ASP A 141 -21.16 -31.01 25.12
N PHE A 142 -20.51 -30.28 26.03
CA PHE A 142 -19.06 -30.41 26.17
C PHE A 142 -18.77 -31.14 27.48
N GLU A 143 -18.75 -32.42 27.38
CA GLU A 143 -18.28 -33.33 28.44
C GLU A 143 -16.77 -33.12 28.61
N ALA A 144 -16.38 -32.61 29.75
CA ALA A 144 -14.99 -32.37 30.13
C ALA A 144 -14.25 -33.74 30.22
N ALA A 145 -13.27 -33.93 29.35
CA ALA A 145 -12.31 -35.00 29.45
C ALA A 145 -11.41 -34.82 30.68
N PRO A 146 -11.11 -35.84 31.47
CA PRO A 146 -10.38 -35.73 32.72
C PRO A 146 -8.88 -35.43 32.46
N ALA A 147 -8.34 -34.55 33.27
CA ALA A 147 -6.91 -34.29 33.38
C ALA A 147 -6.19 -35.55 33.87
N GLY A 148 -5.32 -36.10 33.07
CA GLY A 148 -4.41 -37.18 33.39
C GLY A 148 -3.01 -36.92 32.91
N GLY A 149 -2.17 -36.55 33.80
CA GLY A 149 -0.80 -36.84 34.11
C GLY A 149 0.28 -36.97 33.05
N GLY A 150 1.31 -36.13 33.20
CA GLY A 150 2.70 -36.55 33.17
C GLY A 150 3.34 -36.77 31.80
N GLY A 151 4.35 -35.97 31.52
CA GLY A 151 5.33 -36.44 30.54
C GLY A 151 6.13 -35.30 29.88
N ALA A 152 7.30 -35.06 30.46
CA ALA A 152 8.57 -34.68 29.88
C ALA A 152 8.67 -33.54 28.79
N PRO A 153 9.68 -32.67 28.91
CA PRO A 153 9.94 -31.63 27.95
C PRO A 153 10.53 -32.20 26.66
N ALA A 154 9.92 -31.88 25.55
CA ALA A 154 10.48 -32.13 24.23
C ALA A 154 11.63 -31.16 23.96
N SER A 155 12.77 -31.72 23.63
CA SER A 155 13.99 -31.05 23.24
C SER A 155 13.82 -30.17 21.99
N GLU A 156 14.35 -28.96 22.09
CA GLU A 156 14.61 -28.04 21.00
C GLU A 156 15.70 -28.59 20.07
N ASP A 157 15.34 -29.39 19.06
CA ASP A 157 16.25 -29.71 17.96
C ASP A 157 15.52 -30.53 16.89
N ASP A 158 14.60 -29.88 16.16
CA ASP A 158 14.16 -30.40 14.87
C ASP A 158 13.43 -29.28 14.09
N ILE A 159 14.24 -28.40 13.51
CA ILE A 159 13.80 -27.58 12.40
C ILE A 159 14.54 -28.08 11.16
N PRO A 160 13.89 -28.80 10.25
CA PRO A 160 14.49 -29.11 8.96
C PRO A 160 14.40 -27.89 8.05
N PHE A 161 15.55 -27.56 7.48
CA PHE A 161 15.69 -26.58 6.39
C PHE A 161 15.10 -27.13 5.08
#